data_85cefbce5e92a4ecca7c71b57ec21fad
#
_entry.id   85cefbce5e92a4ecca7c71b57ec21fad
#
_cell.length_a   1.000
_cell.length_b   1.000
_cell.length_c   1.000
_cell.angle_alpha   90.00
_cell.angle_beta   90.00
_cell.angle_gamma   90.00
#
_symmetry.space_group_name_H-M   'P 1'
#
loop_
_entity.id
_entity.type
_entity.pdbx_description
1 polymer ?
#
loop_
_entity_poly.entity_id
_entity_poly.type
_entity_poly.pdbx_seq_one_letter_code
_entity_poly.pdbx_strand_id
1 'polypeptide(L)' 'MTVEIKAPAFPESVADGVVSAWHKGPGDSVARDELLVEIETDKVVMEVVAPEPGVIAAILVAEGETITSEAVLATLS' A
#
# COMPACT_ATOMS: atom_id res chain seq x y z
N MET A 1 -1.88 13.47 13.88
CA MET A 1 -0.89 12.35 13.84
C MET A 1 -1.02 11.63 12.53
N THR A 2 0.08 11.18 11.97
CA THR A 2 0.06 10.42 10.73
C THR A 2 0.18 8.92 11.03
N VAL A 3 -0.50 8.13 10.21
CA VAL A 3 -0.43 6.68 10.28
C VAL A 3 0.23 6.19 8.99
N GLU A 4 1.21 5.33 9.12
CA GLU A 4 1.89 4.77 7.94
C GLU A 4 1.11 3.59 7.39
N ILE A 5 0.96 3.56 6.07
CA ILE A 5 0.39 2.42 5.36
C ILE A 5 1.57 1.63 4.81
N LYS A 6 1.74 0.41 5.29
CA LYS A 6 2.84 -0.46 4.90
C LYS A 6 2.36 -1.64 4.07
N ALA A 7 3.23 -2.12 3.19
CA ALA A 7 3.00 -3.37 2.49
C ALA A 7 2.99 -4.51 3.50
N PRO A 8 2.25 -5.61 3.21
CA PRO A 8 2.30 -6.78 4.07
C PRO A 8 3.67 -7.44 4.02
N ALA A 9 3.96 -8.28 5.00
CA ALA A 9 5.17 -9.08 4.99
C ALA A 9 5.11 -10.06 3.82
N PHE A 10 6.17 -10.10 3.02
CA PHE A 10 6.23 -11.01 1.88
C PHE A 10 6.67 -12.40 2.33
N PRO A 11 6.17 -13.46 1.67
CA PRO A 11 6.68 -14.81 1.93
C PRO A 11 8.17 -14.90 1.62
N GLU A 12 8.85 -15.88 2.21
CA GLU A 12 10.29 -16.08 1.99
C GLU A 12 10.67 -16.22 0.52
N SER A 13 9.78 -16.80 -0.28
CA SER A 13 10.04 -17.02 -1.71
C SER A 13 9.83 -15.76 -2.56
N VAL A 14 9.39 -14.66 -1.95
CA VAL A 14 9.12 -13.40 -2.67
C VAL A 14 10.08 -12.33 -2.17
N ALA A 15 11.00 -11.93 -3.04
CA ALA A 15 12.00 -10.93 -2.69
C ALA A 15 11.46 -9.50 -2.78
N ASP A 16 10.63 -9.24 -3.78
CA ASP A 16 10.06 -7.91 -4.00
C ASP A 16 8.72 -8.01 -4.73
N GLY A 17 8.06 -6.87 -4.86
CA GLY A 17 6.83 -6.76 -5.61
C GLY A 17 6.75 -5.40 -6.29
N VAL A 18 5.76 -5.24 -7.17
CA VAL A 18 5.53 -4.00 -7.90
C VAL A 18 4.15 -3.48 -7.55
N VAL A 19 4.06 -2.19 -7.30
CA VAL A 19 2.77 -1.54 -7.08
C VAL A 19 2.01 -1.54 -8.40
N SER A 20 0.96 -2.36 -8.49
CA SER A 20 0.23 -2.54 -9.75
C SER A 20 -0.89 -1.52 -9.93
N ALA A 21 -1.54 -1.11 -8.84
CA ALA A 21 -2.63 -0.13 -8.93
C ALA A 21 -2.85 0.56 -7.60
N TRP A 22 -3.10 1.87 -7.66
CA TRP A 22 -3.58 2.67 -6.53
C TRP A 22 -5.05 2.99 -6.76
N HIS A 23 -5.89 2.70 -5.77
CA HIS A 23 -7.34 2.96 -5.86
C HIS A 23 -7.73 4.28 -5.22
N LYS A 24 -6.83 4.89 -4.46
CA LYS A 24 -7.03 6.19 -3.80
C LYS A 24 -5.81 7.05 -4.04
N GLY A 25 -6.00 8.36 -3.95
CA GLY A 25 -4.92 9.34 -4.14
C GLY A 25 -4.82 10.31 -2.98
N PRO A 26 -3.81 11.18 -2.97
CA PRO A 26 -3.66 12.18 -1.92
C PRO A 26 -4.92 13.03 -1.80
N GLY A 27 -5.38 13.23 -0.58
CA GLY A 27 -6.61 13.98 -0.31
C GLY A 27 -7.88 13.15 -0.28
N ASP A 28 -7.82 11.88 -0.70
CA ASP A 28 -8.99 11.00 -0.66
C ASP A 28 -9.25 10.49 0.75
N SER A 29 -10.54 10.45 1.10
CA SER A 29 -10.96 9.82 2.36
C SER A 29 -11.04 8.33 2.19
N VAL A 30 -10.61 7.60 3.20
CA VAL A 30 -10.65 6.14 3.21
C VAL A 30 -11.32 5.65 4.48
N ALA A 31 -12.03 4.52 4.36
CA ALA A 31 -12.61 3.83 5.50
C ALA A 31 -11.69 2.69 5.91
N ARG A 32 -11.87 2.24 7.14
CA ARG A 32 -11.12 1.07 7.63
C ARG A 32 -11.41 -0.14 6.72
N ASP A 33 -10.37 -0.89 6.42
CA ASP A 33 -10.41 -2.07 5.55
C ASP A 33 -10.74 -1.78 4.09
N GLU A 34 -10.76 -0.50 3.71
CA GLU A 34 -10.96 -0.13 2.31
C GLU A 34 -9.69 -0.43 1.51
N LEU A 35 -9.86 -1.04 0.34
CA LEU A 35 -8.72 -1.37 -0.54
C LEU A 35 -8.06 -0.09 -1.05
N LEU A 36 -6.77 0.04 -0.81
CA LEU A 36 -6.00 1.22 -1.19
C LEU A 36 -5.09 0.94 -2.37
N VAL A 37 -4.38 -0.15 -2.35
CA VAL A 37 -3.33 -0.43 -3.33
C VAL A 37 -3.19 -1.93 -3.52
N GLU A 38 -2.85 -2.31 -4.74
CA GLU A 38 -2.55 -3.71 -5.08
C GLU A 38 -1.08 -3.84 -5.43
N ILE A 39 -0.47 -4.93 -4.96
CA ILE A 39 0.93 -5.23 -5.17
C ILE A 39 1.03 -6.57 -5.87
N GLU A 40 1.72 -6.59 -7.01
CA GLU A 40 1.90 -7.81 -7.79
C GLU A 40 3.30 -8.36 -7.57
N THR A 41 3.38 -9.67 -7.32
CA THR A 41 4.64 -10.38 -7.18
C THR A 41 4.65 -11.57 -8.14
N ASP A 42 5.76 -12.27 -8.23
CA ASP A 42 5.89 -13.45 -9.09
C ASP A 42 4.90 -14.56 -8.74
N LYS A 43 4.46 -14.61 -7.50
CA LYS A 43 3.67 -15.73 -6.99
C LYS A 43 2.22 -15.36 -6.73
N VAL A 44 1.98 -14.17 -6.19
CA VAL A 44 0.65 -13.77 -5.72
C VAL A 44 0.43 -12.29 -5.94
N VAL A 45 -0.84 -11.89 -5.97
CA VAL A 45 -1.22 -10.48 -5.91
C VAL A 45 -1.66 -10.21 -4.47
N MET A 46 -1.09 -9.18 -3.86
CA MET A 46 -1.41 -8.80 -2.49
C MET A 46 -2.20 -7.50 -2.50
N GLU A 47 -3.14 -7.40 -1.57
CA GLU A 47 -3.96 -6.20 -1.41
C GLU A 47 -3.61 -5.52 -0.10
N VAL A 48 -3.49 -4.20 -0.15
CA VAL A 48 -3.26 -3.38 1.05
C VAL A 48 -4.50 -2.57 1.33
N VAL A 49 -5.01 -2.73 2.54
CA VAL A 49 -6.23 -2.03 2.98
C VAL A 49 -5.88 -1.01 4.05
N ALA A 50 -6.77 -0.03 4.24
CA ALA A 50 -6.58 0.99 5.26
C ALA A 50 -6.66 0.39 6.65
N PRO A 51 -5.69 0.67 7.53
CA PRO A 51 -5.72 0.16 8.91
C PRO A 51 -6.75 0.87 9.77
N GLU A 52 -7.13 2.07 9.39
CA GLU A 52 -8.13 2.88 10.09
C GLU A 52 -8.68 3.95 9.15
N PRO A 53 -9.83 4.57 9.47
CA PRO A 53 -10.35 5.66 8.65
C PRO A 53 -9.43 6.87 8.69
N GLY A 54 -9.37 7.60 7.60
CA GLY A 54 -8.58 8.82 7.53
C GLY A 54 -8.53 9.38 6.12
N VAL A 55 -7.58 10.27 5.90
CA VAL A 55 -7.36 10.88 4.59
C VAL A 55 -5.93 10.58 4.16
N ILE A 56 -5.75 10.19 2.90
CA ILE A 56 -4.41 9.97 2.36
C ILE A 56 -3.67 11.31 2.36
N ALA A 57 -2.60 11.40 3.14
CA ALA A 57 -1.80 12.62 3.24
C ALA A 57 -0.75 12.67 2.13
N ALA A 58 -0.07 11.55 1.91
CA ALA A 58 0.97 11.46 0.87
C ALA A 58 1.11 10.02 0.40
N ILE A 59 1.43 9.86 -0.87
CA ILE A 59 1.79 8.56 -1.45
C ILE A 59 3.30 8.59 -1.66
N LEU A 60 3.99 7.65 -1.02
CA LEU A 60 5.46 7.57 -1.05
C LEU A 60 5.97 6.68 -2.16
N VAL A 61 5.15 5.76 -2.64
CA VAL A 61 5.49 4.81 -3.70
C VAL A 61 4.39 4.85 -4.75
N ALA A 62 4.73 5.22 -5.96
CA ALA A 62 3.78 5.33 -7.07
C ALA A 62 3.57 3.99 -7.77
N GLU A 63 2.53 3.93 -8.60
CA GLU A 63 2.30 2.77 -9.45
C GLU A 63 3.53 2.50 -10.33
N GLY A 64 3.86 1.24 -10.49
CA GLY A 64 5.00 0.80 -11.27
C GLY A 64 6.31 0.74 -10.51
N GLU A 65 6.36 1.23 -9.29
CA GLU A 65 7.58 1.16 -8.48
C GLU A 65 7.70 -0.20 -7.80
N THR A 66 8.95 -0.65 -7.67
CA THR A 66 9.27 -1.90 -6.99
C THR A 66 9.41 -1.64 -5.49
N ILE A 67 8.84 -2.52 -4.69
CA ILE A 67 8.91 -2.41 -3.24
C ILE A 67 9.38 -3.73 -2.64
N THR A 68 9.85 -3.65 -1.40
CA THR A 68 10.23 -4.83 -0.62
C THR A 68 9.22 -5.08 0.49
N SER A 69 9.40 -6.17 1.21
CA SER A 69 8.53 -6.54 2.33
C SER A 69 8.41 -5.39 3.33
N GLU A 70 7.19 -5.12 3.76
CA GLU A 70 6.88 -4.11 4.77
C GLU A 70 7.27 -2.67 4.41
N ALA A 71 7.43 -2.37 3.12
CA ALA A 71 7.75 -1.02 2.67
C ALA A 71 6.62 -0.04 3.01
N VAL A 72 6.98 1.18 3.42
CA VAL A 72 5.99 2.22 3.67
C VAL A 72 5.50 2.76 2.33
N LEU A 73 4.20 2.66 2.09
CA LEU A 73 3.60 3.02 0.81
C LEU A 73 3.00 4.42 0.81
N ALA A 74 2.37 4.79 1.92
CA ALA A 74 1.67 6.06 2.03
C ALA A 74 1.49 6.43 3.49
N THR A 75 0.98 7.63 3.73
CA THR A 75 0.63 8.08 5.08
C THR A 75 -0.82 8.56 5.10
N LEU A 76 -1.48 8.30 6.22
CA LEU A 76 -2.82 8.81 6.51
C LEU A 76 -2.70 9.93 7.55
N SER A 77 -3.56 10.88 7.42
CA SER A 77 -3.67 11.93 8.44
C SER A 77 -5.01 11.86 9.16
#